data_367da8cc267f93ddcd7c7be4f87ab337
#
_entry.id   367da8cc267f93ddcd7c7be4f87ab337
#
_cell.length_a   1.000
_cell.length_b   1.000
_cell.length_c   1.000
_cell.angle_alpha   90.00
_cell.angle_beta   90.00
_cell.angle_gamma   90.00
#
_symmetry.space_group_name_H-M   'P 1'
#
loop_
_entity.id
_entity.type
_entity.pdbx_description
1 polymer ?
#
loop_
_entity_poly.entity_id
_entity_poly.type
_entity_poly.pdbx_seq_one_letter_code
_entity_poly.pdbx_strand_id
1 'polypeptide(L)'
;MVSVIVPVYNLEKYITATLDSITSQGIPDMEVLLVDDKSTDSSVAVINDYIASHPDSGIRLIEPDGKLKACGARNLGIRESRGRYIAFLDGDDLWMKDKLDHQLAFMEEKGCGFSFTGYEFADETAKPMGKVVRVPETITYARALRNTTIFTSTVIFDTEIVKKEDIVFPDILSEDTALWFSLLRKGYKACGLDENLTLYRRTGNSLSSDKKDAARRIWNLYRRSEHLSLPRSVFSFIGWGFNAVKRRI
;
A
#
# COMPACT_ATOMS: atom_id res chain seq x y z
N MET A 1 4.57 12.04 -14.69
CA MET A 1 4.77 12.36 -13.25
C MET A 1 4.19 11.27 -12.36
N VAL A 2 4.91 10.88 -11.32
CA VAL A 2 4.49 9.90 -10.27
C VAL A 2 4.35 10.64 -8.94
N SER A 3 3.23 10.45 -8.24
CA SER A 3 3.04 10.91 -6.86
C SER A 3 3.15 9.70 -5.93
N VAL A 4 4.15 9.71 -5.04
CA VAL A 4 4.35 8.68 -4.02
C VAL A 4 3.74 9.18 -2.70
N ILE A 5 2.80 8.43 -2.13
CA ILE A 5 2.11 8.79 -0.89
C ILE A 5 2.62 7.92 0.25
N VAL A 6 3.12 8.55 1.29
CA VAL A 6 3.68 7.90 2.48
C VAL A 6 2.97 8.41 3.72
N PRO A 7 2.09 7.63 4.36
CA PRO A 7 1.56 7.97 5.67
C PRO A 7 2.66 7.84 6.73
N VAL A 8 2.74 8.82 7.62
CA VAL A 8 3.75 8.87 8.68
C VAL A 8 3.07 8.92 10.05
N TYR A 9 3.48 8.04 10.95
CA TYR A 9 3.14 8.10 12.37
C TYR A 9 4.16 7.34 13.21
N ASN A 10 5.00 8.06 13.95
CA ASN A 10 6.05 7.51 14.83
C ASN A 10 7.02 6.57 14.09
N LEU A 11 7.70 7.09 13.08
CA LEU A 11 8.59 6.36 12.17
C LEU A 11 10.03 6.84 12.21
N GLU A 12 10.48 7.53 13.28
CA GLU A 12 11.82 8.09 13.40
C GLU A 12 12.96 7.12 13.06
N LYS A 13 12.74 5.81 13.34
CA LYS A 13 13.72 4.75 13.10
C LYS A 13 13.77 4.24 11.65
N TYR A 14 12.70 4.44 10.87
CA TYR A 14 12.51 3.78 9.59
C TYR A 14 12.47 4.72 8.40
N ILE A 15 11.95 5.94 8.62
CA ILE A 15 11.57 6.85 7.55
C ILE A 15 12.74 7.24 6.63
N THR A 16 13.96 7.39 7.15
CA THR A 16 15.14 7.69 6.32
C THR A 16 15.37 6.61 5.27
N ALA A 17 15.40 5.34 5.69
CA ALA A 17 15.61 4.22 4.76
C ALA A 17 14.47 4.11 3.73
N THR A 18 13.23 4.41 4.14
CA THR A 18 12.07 4.46 3.24
C THR A 18 12.25 5.56 2.18
N LEU A 19 12.67 6.77 2.59
CA LEU A 19 12.95 7.88 1.68
C LEU A 19 14.10 7.57 0.72
N ASP A 20 15.19 6.97 1.21
CA ASP A 20 16.30 6.51 0.37
C ASP A 20 15.84 5.51 -0.71
N SER A 21 14.93 4.60 -0.33
CA SER A 21 14.39 3.62 -1.27
C SER A 21 13.50 4.25 -2.36
N ILE A 22 12.84 5.37 -2.05
CA ILE A 22 12.04 6.14 -3.02
C ILE A 22 12.95 6.98 -3.93
N THR A 23 13.85 7.75 -3.35
CA THR A 23 14.72 8.67 -4.12
C THR A 23 15.68 7.92 -5.04
N SER A 24 16.10 6.70 -4.65
CA SER A 24 16.93 5.83 -5.49
C SER A 24 16.23 5.24 -6.71
N GLN A 25 14.91 5.43 -6.88
CA GLN A 25 14.19 4.97 -8.07
C GLN A 25 14.59 5.73 -9.35
N GLY A 26 15.19 6.91 -9.21
CA GLY A 26 15.73 7.65 -10.36
C GLY A 26 14.68 8.20 -11.33
N ILE A 27 13.41 8.28 -10.92
CA ILE A 27 12.32 8.83 -11.76
C ILE A 27 12.40 10.37 -11.76
N PRO A 28 12.67 11.01 -12.90
CA PRO A 28 12.91 12.46 -12.96
C PRO A 28 11.69 13.32 -12.57
N ASP A 29 10.51 12.84 -12.86
CA ASP A 29 9.24 13.57 -12.65
C ASP A 29 8.43 12.86 -11.55
N MET A 30 8.91 12.98 -10.30
CA MET A 30 8.32 12.36 -9.12
C MET A 30 8.12 13.41 -8.01
N GLU A 31 6.97 13.35 -7.34
CA GLU A 31 6.75 14.01 -6.05
C GLU A 31 6.53 12.97 -4.95
N VAL A 32 6.98 13.27 -3.74
CA VAL A 32 6.76 12.42 -2.56
C VAL A 32 5.97 13.22 -1.52
N LEU A 33 4.81 12.71 -1.17
CA LEU A 33 3.88 13.33 -0.22
C LEU A 33 3.91 12.55 1.08
N LEU A 34 4.64 13.07 2.06
CA LEU A 34 4.68 12.55 3.42
C LEU A 34 3.53 13.19 4.20
N VAL A 35 2.60 12.40 4.70
CA VAL A 35 1.47 12.91 5.48
C VAL A 35 1.62 12.46 6.93
N ASP A 36 2.00 13.40 7.81
CA ASP A 36 2.20 13.12 9.23
C ASP A 36 0.88 13.08 9.99
N ASP A 37 0.56 11.94 10.58
CA ASP A 37 -0.65 11.73 11.39
C ASP A 37 -0.43 12.10 12.88
N LYS A 38 0.20 13.25 13.14
CA LYS A 38 0.52 13.73 14.48
C LYS A 38 1.50 12.81 15.22
N SER A 39 2.67 12.59 14.64
CA SER A 39 3.78 11.91 15.29
C SER A 39 4.19 12.59 16.59
N THR A 40 4.57 11.80 17.56
CA THR A 40 5.01 12.26 18.90
C THR A 40 6.48 11.96 19.18
N ASP A 41 7.13 11.27 18.23
CA ASP A 41 8.58 11.01 18.22
C ASP A 41 9.31 12.04 17.33
N SER A 42 10.54 11.76 16.95
CA SER A 42 11.36 12.64 16.11
C SER A 42 11.08 12.54 14.61
N SER A 43 10.02 11.84 14.16
CA SER A 43 9.75 11.59 12.73
C SER A 43 9.74 12.88 11.90
N VAL A 44 9.03 13.92 12.37
CA VAL A 44 8.92 15.20 11.66
C VAL A 44 10.29 15.89 11.55
N ALA A 45 11.10 15.87 12.61
CA ALA A 45 12.44 16.44 12.60
C ALA A 45 13.36 15.70 11.60
N VAL A 46 13.37 14.37 11.63
CA VAL A 46 14.15 13.54 10.70
C VAL A 46 13.75 13.80 9.24
N ILE A 47 12.45 13.95 8.97
CA ILE A 47 11.96 14.25 7.63
C ILE A 47 12.42 15.65 7.17
N ASN A 48 12.32 16.66 8.03
CA ASN A 48 12.74 18.01 7.70
C ASN A 48 14.25 18.08 7.42
N ASP A 49 15.07 17.38 8.21
CA ASP A 49 16.52 17.27 7.98
C ASP A 49 16.82 16.56 6.65
N TYR A 50 16.05 15.53 6.32
CA TYR A 50 16.17 14.82 5.03
C TYR A 50 15.84 15.74 3.87
N ILE A 51 14.73 16.48 3.91
CA ILE A 51 14.32 17.45 2.87
C ILE A 51 15.40 18.54 2.71
N ALA A 52 15.94 19.07 3.81
CA ALA A 52 16.98 20.09 3.78
C ALA A 52 18.28 19.60 3.11
N SER A 53 18.62 18.31 3.29
CA SER A 53 19.80 17.69 2.67
C SER A 53 19.56 17.21 1.21
N HIS A 54 18.30 17.13 0.76
CA HIS A 54 17.90 16.68 -0.58
C HIS A 54 16.91 17.68 -1.23
N PRO A 55 17.32 18.93 -1.50
CA PRO A 55 16.40 20.01 -1.93
C PRO A 55 15.69 19.72 -3.27
N ASP A 56 16.30 18.92 -4.13
CA ASP A 56 15.76 18.58 -5.46
C ASP A 56 14.97 17.27 -5.48
N SER A 57 14.68 16.68 -4.30
CA SER A 57 14.04 15.36 -4.21
C SER A 57 12.53 15.35 -4.52
N GLY A 58 11.88 16.52 -4.62
CA GLY A 58 10.42 16.63 -4.79
C GLY A 58 9.61 16.17 -3.56
N ILE A 59 10.25 16.05 -2.39
CA ILE A 59 9.62 15.62 -1.15
C ILE A 59 8.90 16.80 -0.48
N ARG A 60 7.68 16.58 -0.05
CA ARG A 60 6.85 17.53 0.68
C ARG A 60 6.22 16.87 1.90
N LEU A 61 6.44 17.47 3.07
CA LEU A 61 5.77 17.09 4.32
C LEU A 61 4.45 17.84 4.44
N ILE A 62 3.39 17.12 4.77
CA ILE A 62 2.04 17.65 5.02
C ILE A 62 1.67 17.32 6.45
N GLU A 63 1.43 18.35 7.25
CA GLU A 63 1.04 18.27 8.65
C GLU A 63 -0.42 18.73 8.80
N PRO A 64 -1.42 17.83 8.82
CA PRO A 64 -2.82 18.21 8.97
C PRO A 64 -3.12 18.74 10.38
N ASP A 65 -4.18 19.54 10.53
CA ASP A 65 -4.58 20.11 11.82
C ASP A 65 -4.96 19.03 12.87
N GLY A 66 -5.61 17.94 12.43
CA GLY A 66 -6.09 16.86 13.28
C GLY A 66 -5.52 15.49 12.92
N LYS A 67 -5.70 14.52 13.81
CA LYS A 67 -5.32 13.12 13.58
C LYS A 67 -6.25 12.47 12.55
N LEU A 68 -5.67 11.84 11.54
CA LEU A 68 -6.36 11.30 10.37
C LEU A 68 -6.43 9.78 10.33
N LYS A 69 -5.60 9.06 11.07
CA LYS A 69 -5.25 7.64 10.89
C LYS A 69 -4.64 7.38 9.49
N ALA A 70 -4.14 6.17 9.25
CA ALA A 70 -3.52 5.82 7.98
C ALA A 70 -4.42 6.04 6.75
N CYS A 71 -5.72 5.69 6.85
CA CYS A 71 -6.68 5.90 5.77
C CYS A 71 -6.85 7.39 5.41
N GLY A 72 -7.01 8.24 6.40
CA GLY A 72 -7.16 9.68 6.18
C GLY A 72 -5.88 10.35 5.68
N ALA A 73 -4.71 9.91 6.17
CA ALA A 73 -3.42 10.36 5.68
C ALA A 73 -3.23 10.00 4.19
N ARG A 74 -3.53 8.76 3.78
CA ARG A 74 -3.50 8.35 2.36
C ARG A 74 -4.50 9.16 1.53
N ASN A 75 -5.73 9.35 2.02
CA ASN A 75 -6.73 10.16 1.31
C ASN A 75 -6.32 11.63 1.15
N LEU A 76 -5.65 12.22 2.15
CA LEU A 76 -5.10 13.57 2.03
C LEU A 76 -3.99 13.59 0.97
N GLY A 77 -3.05 12.65 1.01
CA GLY A 77 -2.01 12.52 -0.01
C GLY A 77 -2.59 12.35 -1.42
N ILE A 78 -3.65 11.54 -1.60
CA ILE A 78 -4.34 11.39 -2.89
C ILE A 78 -4.91 12.75 -3.35
N ARG A 79 -5.58 13.51 -2.50
CA ARG A 79 -6.12 14.83 -2.88
C ARG A 79 -5.03 15.79 -3.34
N GLU A 80 -3.92 15.81 -2.61
CA GLU A 80 -2.78 16.71 -2.84
C GLU A 80 -1.88 16.27 -4.01
N SER A 81 -2.01 15.02 -4.48
CA SER A 81 -1.19 14.48 -5.57
C SER A 81 -1.51 15.11 -6.92
N ARG A 82 -0.47 15.33 -7.73
CA ARG A 82 -0.52 15.96 -9.06
C ARG A 82 -0.16 14.99 -10.19
N GLY A 83 0.44 13.85 -9.85
CA GLY A 83 0.90 12.85 -10.81
C GLY A 83 -0.24 12.08 -11.45
N ARG A 84 -0.03 11.68 -12.71
CA ARG A 84 -0.86 10.70 -13.38
C ARG A 84 -0.84 9.37 -12.63
N TYR A 85 0.35 8.95 -12.18
CA TYR A 85 0.51 7.72 -11.40
C TYR A 85 0.52 8.05 -9.91
N ILE A 86 -0.30 7.33 -9.14
CA ILE A 86 -0.34 7.41 -7.68
C ILE A 86 0.18 6.09 -7.11
N ALA A 87 1.30 6.15 -6.41
CA ALA A 87 1.92 5.02 -5.75
C ALA A 87 1.84 5.17 -4.21
N PHE A 88 1.82 4.06 -3.49
CA PHE A 88 1.79 4.04 -2.04
C PHE A 88 2.99 3.28 -1.48
N LEU A 89 3.55 3.81 -0.41
CA LEU A 89 4.56 3.13 0.39
C LEU A 89 4.32 3.42 1.87
N ASP A 90 4.15 2.39 2.69
CA ASP A 90 4.09 2.59 4.14
C ASP A 90 5.48 2.98 4.65
N GLY A 91 5.53 3.92 5.61
CA GLY A 91 6.78 4.60 5.97
C GLY A 91 7.78 3.73 6.76
N ASP A 92 7.47 2.46 7.00
CA ASP A 92 8.35 1.42 7.54
C ASP A 92 8.78 0.37 6.52
N ASP A 93 8.26 0.44 5.27
CA ASP A 93 8.61 -0.47 4.18
C ASP A 93 9.67 0.12 3.24
N LEU A 94 10.18 -0.72 2.33
CA LEU A 94 11.19 -0.32 1.34
C LEU A 94 10.81 -0.81 -0.05
N TRP A 95 11.03 0.03 -1.05
CA TRP A 95 11.04 -0.43 -2.44
C TRP A 95 12.40 -0.98 -2.84
N MET A 96 12.38 -2.04 -3.65
CA MET A 96 13.56 -2.54 -4.33
C MET A 96 13.96 -1.56 -5.45
N LYS A 97 15.22 -1.63 -5.86
CA LYS A 97 15.72 -0.84 -6.99
C LYS A 97 14.88 -1.09 -8.25
N ASP A 98 14.71 -0.06 -9.06
CA ASP A 98 14.01 -0.09 -10.36
C ASP A 98 12.52 -0.53 -10.28
N LYS A 99 11.92 -0.52 -9.07
CA LYS A 99 10.52 -0.95 -8.88
C LYS A 99 9.54 -0.10 -9.68
N LEU A 100 9.71 1.21 -9.69
CA LEU A 100 8.82 2.11 -10.43
C LEU A 100 8.95 1.89 -11.93
N ASP A 101 10.17 1.78 -12.45
CA ASP A 101 10.41 1.54 -13.89
C ASP A 101 9.75 0.24 -14.37
N HIS A 102 9.98 -0.87 -13.64
CA HIS A 102 9.40 -2.17 -14.02
C HIS A 102 7.88 -2.15 -13.96
N GLN A 103 7.32 -1.57 -12.90
CA GLN A 103 5.87 -1.59 -12.72
C GLN A 103 5.15 -0.63 -13.65
N LEU A 104 5.70 0.55 -13.93
CA LEU A 104 5.13 1.51 -14.89
C LEU A 104 5.17 0.94 -16.32
N ALA A 105 6.30 0.36 -16.74
CA ALA A 105 6.40 -0.31 -18.04
C ALA A 105 5.39 -1.46 -18.19
N PHE A 106 5.21 -2.27 -17.14
CA PHE A 106 4.20 -3.32 -17.10
C PHE A 106 2.78 -2.75 -17.22
N MET A 107 2.47 -1.64 -16.52
CA MET A 107 1.15 -1.00 -16.59
C MET A 107 0.86 -0.48 -18.00
N GLU A 108 1.83 0.12 -18.66
CA GLU A 108 1.70 0.60 -20.04
C GLU A 108 1.51 -0.56 -21.02
N GLU A 109 2.34 -1.62 -20.93
CA GLU A 109 2.22 -2.81 -21.79
C GLU A 109 0.85 -3.48 -21.67
N LYS A 110 0.32 -3.59 -20.44
CA LYS A 110 -0.97 -4.27 -20.19
C LYS A 110 -2.20 -3.36 -20.32
N GLY A 111 -2.01 -2.05 -20.46
CA GLY A 111 -3.12 -1.08 -20.41
C GLY A 111 -3.87 -1.15 -19.08
N CYS A 112 -3.13 -1.24 -17.96
CA CYS A 112 -3.68 -1.54 -16.65
C CYS A 112 -3.64 -0.32 -15.73
N GLY A 113 -4.80 0.12 -15.23
CA GLY A 113 -4.91 1.27 -14.33
C GLY A 113 -4.75 0.97 -12.84
N PHE A 114 -4.72 -0.31 -12.43
CA PHE A 114 -4.53 -0.73 -11.04
C PHE A 114 -3.54 -1.90 -11.01
N SER A 115 -2.32 -1.64 -10.61
CA SER A 115 -1.25 -2.63 -10.56
C SER A 115 -0.73 -2.85 -9.14
N PHE A 116 -0.21 -4.06 -8.87
CA PHE A 116 0.46 -4.44 -7.65
C PHE A 116 1.55 -5.46 -7.94
N THR A 117 2.55 -5.58 -7.04
CA THR A 117 3.69 -6.47 -7.25
C THR A 117 3.79 -7.55 -6.18
N GLY A 118 4.66 -8.54 -6.40
CA GLY A 118 5.17 -9.40 -5.34
C GLY A 118 5.97 -8.60 -4.31
N TYR A 119 6.14 -9.19 -3.13
CA TYR A 119 6.91 -8.59 -2.04
C TYR A 119 7.57 -9.66 -1.18
N GLU A 120 8.59 -9.27 -0.44
CA GLU A 120 9.30 -10.15 0.50
C GLU A 120 9.19 -9.62 1.92
N PHE A 121 9.02 -10.53 2.88
CA PHE A 121 9.10 -10.16 4.29
C PHE A 121 10.54 -9.85 4.67
N ALA A 122 10.73 -8.76 5.42
CA ALA A 122 11.99 -8.37 6.02
C ALA A 122 11.87 -8.27 7.54
N ASP A 123 12.97 -8.42 8.24
CA ASP A 123 13.03 -8.15 9.68
C ASP A 123 13.03 -6.64 9.99
N GLU A 124 13.09 -6.27 11.26
CA GLU A 124 13.07 -4.88 11.70
C GLU A 124 14.25 -4.05 11.13
N THR A 125 15.37 -4.71 10.80
CA THR A 125 16.55 -4.07 10.19
C THR A 125 16.49 -4.01 8.66
N ALA A 126 15.34 -4.36 8.06
CA ALA A 126 15.12 -4.49 6.62
C ALA A 126 15.91 -5.63 5.95
N LYS A 127 16.41 -6.60 6.71
CA LYS A 127 17.06 -7.77 6.13
C LYS A 127 16.00 -8.74 5.59
N PRO A 128 16.09 -9.15 4.31
CA PRO A 128 15.17 -10.11 3.72
C PRO A 128 15.12 -11.43 4.50
N MET A 129 13.92 -11.96 4.69
CA MET A 129 13.70 -13.22 5.43
C MET A 129 13.59 -14.44 4.52
N GLY A 130 13.82 -14.28 3.21
CA GLY A 130 13.73 -15.34 2.21
C GLY A 130 12.29 -15.78 1.88
N LYS A 131 11.30 -15.05 2.36
CA LYS A 131 9.90 -15.37 2.13
C LYS A 131 9.24 -14.37 1.19
N VAL A 132 9.19 -14.75 -0.09
CA VAL A 132 8.56 -13.96 -1.15
C VAL A 132 7.10 -14.33 -1.29
N VAL A 133 6.23 -13.34 -1.27
CA VAL A 133 4.80 -13.48 -1.60
C VAL A 133 4.63 -13.23 -3.09
N ARG A 134 4.33 -14.30 -3.83
CA ARG A 134 4.02 -14.26 -5.26
C ARG A 134 2.60 -13.78 -5.51
N VAL A 135 2.40 -13.11 -6.63
CA VAL A 135 1.11 -12.54 -7.01
C VAL A 135 0.58 -13.13 -8.32
N PRO A 136 -0.74 -13.26 -8.47
CA PRO A 136 -1.33 -13.70 -9.73
C PRO A 136 -1.33 -12.55 -10.74
N GLU A 137 -1.27 -12.86 -12.02
CA GLU A 137 -1.34 -11.89 -13.12
C GLU A 137 -2.57 -10.96 -13.04
N THR A 138 -3.71 -11.50 -12.58
CA THR A 138 -4.94 -10.71 -12.40
C THR A 138 -5.72 -11.15 -11.18
N ILE A 139 -6.43 -10.20 -10.56
CA ILE A 139 -7.37 -10.48 -9.48
C ILE A 139 -8.76 -9.95 -9.86
N THR A 140 -9.76 -10.85 -9.84
CA THR A 140 -11.18 -10.48 -9.90
C THR A 140 -11.75 -10.27 -8.50
N TYR A 141 -12.90 -9.58 -8.39
CA TYR A 141 -13.59 -9.41 -7.11
C TYR A 141 -13.84 -10.74 -6.38
N ALA A 142 -14.33 -11.76 -7.10
CA ALA A 142 -14.58 -13.08 -6.53
C ALA A 142 -13.29 -13.76 -6.00
N ARG A 143 -12.15 -13.53 -6.64
CA ARG A 143 -10.86 -14.04 -6.20
C ARG A 143 -10.32 -13.23 -5.01
N ALA A 144 -10.46 -11.91 -5.04
CA ALA A 144 -10.04 -11.02 -3.96
C ALA A 144 -10.75 -11.33 -2.63
N LEU A 145 -12.04 -11.66 -2.66
CA LEU A 145 -12.78 -12.12 -1.48
C LEU A 145 -12.14 -13.32 -0.77
N ARG A 146 -11.41 -14.15 -1.50
CA ARG A 146 -10.75 -15.37 -0.97
C ARG A 146 -9.24 -15.22 -0.80
N ASN A 147 -8.65 -14.17 -1.37
CA ASN A 147 -7.20 -13.95 -1.34
C ASN A 147 -6.88 -12.45 -1.30
N THR A 148 -6.60 -11.95 -0.11
CA THR A 148 -6.19 -10.55 0.13
C THR A 148 -4.66 -10.42 -0.03
N THR A 149 -4.14 -10.68 -1.23
CA THR A 149 -2.69 -10.67 -1.51
C THR A 149 -2.18 -9.30 -1.93
N ILE A 150 -3.06 -8.34 -2.26
CA ILE A 150 -2.66 -6.99 -2.65
C ILE A 150 -2.19 -6.25 -1.40
N PHE A 151 -0.93 -5.88 -1.38
CA PHE A 151 -0.30 -5.14 -0.30
C PHE A 151 -0.12 -3.68 -0.71
N THR A 152 -0.52 -2.74 0.14
CA THR A 152 -0.62 -1.30 -0.19
C THR A 152 0.70 -0.74 -0.71
N SER A 153 1.83 -1.06 -0.07
CA SER A 153 3.16 -0.59 -0.48
C SER A 153 3.62 -1.08 -1.87
N THR A 154 2.85 -1.98 -2.51
CA THR A 154 3.12 -2.48 -3.85
C THR A 154 2.27 -1.83 -4.94
N VAL A 155 1.25 -1.05 -4.54
CA VAL A 155 0.19 -0.58 -5.45
C VAL A 155 0.58 0.69 -6.19
N ILE A 156 0.24 0.72 -7.49
CA ILE A 156 0.22 1.93 -8.33
C ILE A 156 -1.13 2.02 -9.04
N PHE A 157 -1.68 3.22 -9.08
CA PHE A 157 -2.83 3.58 -9.91
C PHE A 157 -2.43 4.51 -11.05
N ASP A 158 -2.99 4.29 -12.24
CA ASP A 158 -3.01 5.26 -13.34
C ASP A 158 -4.34 6.01 -13.32
N THR A 159 -4.32 7.30 -13.03
CA THR A 159 -5.52 8.11 -12.87
C THR A 159 -6.23 8.44 -14.19
N GLU A 160 -5.62 8.17 -15.33
CA GLU A 160 -6.29 8.23 -16.64
C GLU A 160 -7.24 7.03 -16.85
N ILE A 161 -7.03 5.92 -16.13
CA ILE A 161 -7.83 4.70 -16.23
C ILE A 161 -8.71 4.51 -14.99
N VAL A 162 -8.13 4.67 -13.78
CA VAL A 162 -8.86 4.60 -12.50
C VAL A 162 -9.13 6.02 -12.02
N LYS A 163 -10.38 6.41 -11.98
CA LYS A 163 -10.76 7.76 -11.56
C LYS A 163 -10.25 8.05 -10.15
N LYS A 164 -9.61 9.20 -9.97
CA LYS A 164 -9.01 9.61 -8.69
C LYS A 164 -10.05 9.65 -7.55
N GLU A 165 -11.28 10.07 -7.85
CA GLU A 165 -12.40 10.06 -6.90
C GLU A 165 -12.85 8.66 -6.46
N ASP A 166 -12.47 7.60 -7.17
CA ASP A 166 -12.75 6.22 -6.80
C ASP A 166 -11.67 5.63 -5.87
N ILE A 167 -10.50 6.27 -5.79
CA ILE A 167 -9.38 5.85 -4.93
C ILE A 167 -9.56 6.49 -3.55
N VAL A 168 -10.46 5.91 -2.75
CA VAL A 168 -10.78 6.42 -1.42
C VAL A 168 -10.68 5.31 -0.39
N PHE A 169 -9.74 5.43 0.54
CA PHE A 169 -9.62 4.53 1.69
C PHE A 169 -10.73 4.84 2.70
N PRO A 170 -11.66 3.91 2.97
CA PRO A 170 -12.72 4.15 3.95
C PRO A 170 -12.17 4.11 5.39
N ASP A 171 -12.77 4.87 6.31
CA ASP A 171 -12.40 4.83 7.74
C ASP A 171 -12.97 3.58 8.44
N ILE A 172 -12.45 2.43 8.07
CA ILE A 172 -12.78 1.13 8.67
C ILE A 172 -11.50 0.29 8.85
N LEU A 173 -11.57 -0.75 9.65
CA LEU A 173 -10.46 -1.71 9.76
C LEU A 173 -10.31 -2.50 8.45
N SER A 174 -9.08 -2.68 7.98
CA SER A 174 -8.72 -3.22 6.66
C SER A 174 -9.22 -2.34 5.50
N GLU A 175 -8.99 -1.05 5.64
CA GLU A 175 -9.36 0.00 4.69
C GLU A 175 -8.80 -0.25 3.28
N ASP A 176 -7.58 -0.81 3.19
CA ASP A 176 -6.93 -1.22 1.96
C ASP A 176 -7.74 -2.30 1.22
N THR A 177 -8.05 -3.38 1.90
CA THR A 177 -8.85 -4.48 1.34
C THR A 177 -10.26 -4.02 0.92
N ALA A 178 -10.87 -3.12 1.69
CA ALA A 178 -12.16 -2.53 1.34
C ALA A 178 -12.08 -1.69 0.07
N LEU A 179 -11.03 -0.89 -0.10
CA LEU A 179 -10.78 -0.13 -1.32
C LEU A 179 -10.61 -1.08 -2.52
N TRP A 180 -9.78 -2.13 -2.39
CA TRP A 180 -9.60 -3.11 -3.47
C TRP A 180 -10.93 -3.76 -3.88
N PHE A 181 -11.76 -4.14 -2.93
CA PHE A 181 -13.09 -4.70 -3.22
C PHE A 181 -13.98 -3.68 -3.94
N SER A 182 -13.97 -2.43 -3.52
CA SER A 182 -14.76 -1.36 -4.16
C SER A 182 -14.35 -1.16 -5.61
N LEU A 183 -13.05 -1.04 -5.90
CA LEU A 183 -12.54 -0.84 -7.25
C LEU A 183 -12.85 -2.03 -8.16
N LEU A 184 -12.64 -3.26 -7.66
CA LEU A 184 -12.95 -4.47 -8.43
C LEU A 184 -14.45 -4.63 -8.72
N ARG A 185 -15.35 -4.18 -7.83
CA ARG A 185 -16.79 -4.15 -8.08
C ARG A 185 -17.20 -3.11 -9.13
N LYS A 186 -16.48 -1.99 -9.19
CA LYS A 186 -16.67 -0.96 -10.22
C LYS A 186 -16.17 -1.41 -11.59
N GLY A 187 -15.54 -2.59 -11.69
CA GLY A 187 -15.07 -3.15 -12.94
C GLY A 187 -13.62 -2.85 -13.28
N TYR A 188 -12.88 -2.15 -12.41
CA TYR A 188 -11.45 -1.97 -12.61
C TYR A 188 -10.72 -3.30 -12.50
N LYS A 189 -9.70 -3.50 -13.34
CA LYS A 189 -8.86 -4.69 -13.34
C LYS A 189 -7.64 -4.45 -12.46
N ALA A 190 -7.37 -5.36 -11.52
CA ALA A 190 -6.12 -5.38 -10.78
C ALA A 190 -5.13 -6.34 -11.45
N CYS A 191 -3.99 -5.82 -11.89
CA CYS A 191 -2.95 -6.56 -12.59
C CYS A 191 -1.74 -6.75 -11.66
N GLY A 192 -1.29 -7.99 -11.51
CA GLY A 192 -0.14 -8.34 -10.69
C GLY A 192 1.11 -8.57 -11.54
N LEU A 193 2.15 -7.83 -11.24
CA LEU A 193 3.50 -8.08 -11.71
C LEU A 193 4.20 -9.03 -10.72
N ASP A 194 4.44 -10.28 -11.11
CA ASP A 194 5.01 -11.30 -10.21
C ASP A 194 6.52 -11.15 -10.05
N GLU A 195 6.95 -9.95 -9.69
CA GLU A 195 8.32 -9.61 -9.31
C GLU A 195 8.38 -9.19 -7.84
N ASN A 196 9.45 -9.55 -7.15
CA ASN A 196 9.71 -9.11 -5.77
C ASN A 196 10.31 -7.70 -5.81
N LEU A 197 9.47 -6.67 -5.66
CA LEU A 197 9.87 -5.27 -5.79
C LEU A 197 9.64 -4.44 -4.51
N THR A 198 9.24 -5.09 -3.42
CA THR A 198 8.97 -4.42 -2.14
C THR A 198 9.42 -5.30 -0.98
N LEU A 199 10.10 -4.72 -0.01
CA LEU A 199 10.40 -5.33 1.28
C LEU A 199 9.37 -4.89 2.31
N TYR A 200 8.56 -5.85 2.79
CA TYR A 200 7.61 -5.63 3.87
C TYR A 200 8.30 -5.86 5.21
N ARG A 201 8.58 -4.77 5.93
CA ARG A 201 9.23 -4.83 7.24
C ARG A 201 8.26 -5.32 8.31
N ARG A 202 8.69 -6.32 9.07
CA ARG A 202 7.93 -6.83 10.21
C ARG A 202 8.47 -6.22 11.50
N THR A 203 7.79 -5.18 11.97
CA THR A 203 8.05 -4.57 13.28
C THR A 203 7.29 -5.32 14.37
N GLY A 204 7.82 -5.37 15.59
CA GLY A 204 7.21 -6.11 16.71
C GLY A 204 5.79 -5.64 17.06
N ASN A 205 5.41 -4.41 16.70
CA ASN A 205 4.12 -3.78 16.95
C ASN A 205 3.17 -3.78 15.74
N SER A 206 3.46 -4.59 14.70
CA SER A 206 2.63 -4.61 13.49
C SER A 206 1.18 -5.02 13.78
N LEU A 207 0.22 -4.21 13.33
CA LEU A 207 -1.23 -4.47 13.42
C LEU A 207 -1.66 -5.80 12.78
N SER A 208 -0.84 -6.36 11.91
CA SER A 208 -1.08 -7.64 11.22
C SER A 208 -0.68 -8.88 12.03
N SER A 209 -0.11 -8.72 13.24
CA SER A 209 0.42 -9.83 14.03
C SER A 209 -0.68 -10.70 14.67
N ASP A 210 -1.82 -10.13 15.06
CA ASP A 210 -2.95 -10.85 15.68
C ASP A 210 -3.84 -11.53 14.64
N LYS A 211 -3.75 -12.87 14.59
CA LYS A 211 -4.52 -13.71 13.65
C LYS A 211 -6.03 -13.68 13.94
N LYS A 212 -6.44 -13.60 15.22
CA LYS A 212 -7.86 -13.58 15.60
C LYS A 212 -8.50 -12.25 15.20
N ASP A 213 -7.77 -11.17 15.41
CA ASP A 213 -8.22 -9.85 15.00
C ASP A 213 -8.29 -9.73 13.47
N ALA A 214 -7.31 -10.24 12.73
CA ALA A 214 -7.35 -10.31 11.27
C ALA A 214 -8.58 -11.08 10.75
N ALA A 215 -8.90 -12.24 11.36
CA ALA A 215 -10.08 -13.01 11.01
C ALA A 215 -11.39 -12.24 11.27
N ARG A 216 -11.49 -11.56 12.44
CA ARG A 216 -12.65 -10.73 12.79
C ARG A 216 -12.82 -9.56 11.82
N ARG A 217 -11.73 -8.88 11.43
CA ARG A 217 -11.75 -7.77 10.46
C ARG A 217 -12.28 -8.21 9.11
N ILE A 218 -11.77 -9.29 8.55
CA ILE A 218 -12.22 -9.83 7.26
C ILE A 218 -13.68 -10.29 7.33
N TRP A 219 -14.11 -10.94 8.42
CA TRP A 219 -15.51 -11.31 8.59
C TRP A 219 -16.43 -10.09 8.62
N ASN A 220 -16.04 -9.04 9.36
CA ASN A 220 -16.80 -7.79 9.43
C ASN A 220 -16.85 -7.10 8.06
N LEU A 221 -15.75 -7.13 7.30
CA LEU A 221 -15.71 -6.58 5.95
C LEU A 221 -16.75 -7.26 5.05
N TYR A 222 -16.83 -8.61 5.05
CA TYR A 222 -17.83 -9.33 4.27
C TYR A 222 -19.26 -9.01 4.69
N ARG A 223 -19.53 -8.94 6.00
CA ARG A 223 -20.89 -8.81 6.52
C ARG A 223 -21.39 -7.37 6.58
N ARG A 224 -20.52 -6.41 6.90
CA ARG A 224 -20.90 -5.02 7.14
C ARG A 224 -20.62 -4.09 5.98
N SER A 225 -19.50 -4.28 5.28
CA SER A 225 -19.11 -3.41 4.17
C SER A 225 -19.56 -3.97 2.82
N GLU A 226 -19.35 -5.27 2.58
CA GLU A 226 -19.69 -5.93 1.34
C GLU A 226 -21.11 -6.48 1.29
N HIS A 227 -21.82 -6.50 2.42
CA HIS A 227 -23.20 -7.02 2.58
C HIS A 227 -23.41 -8.41 1.94
N LEU A 228 -22.38 -9.27 1.96
CA LEU A 228 -22.47 -10.61 1.39
C LEU A 228 -23.51 -11.45 2.15
N SER A 229 -24.23 -12.32 1.44
CA SER A 229 -25.07 -13.33 2.10
C SER A 229 -24.24 -14.24 3.01
N LEU A 230 -24.86 -14.84 4.03
CA LEU A 230 -24.15 -15.71 4.98
C LEU A 230 -23.40 -16.86 4.28
N PRO A 231 -24.02 -17.62 3.33
CA PRO A 231 -23.33 -18.70 2.63
C PRO A 231 -22.11 -18.20 1.86
N ARG A 232 -22.23 -17.05 1.18
CA ARG A 232 -21.11 -16.46 0.42
C ARG A 232 -19.99 -15.96 1.34
N SER A 233 -20.35 -15.40 2.51
CA SER A 233 -19.37 -14.98 3.52
C SER A 233 -18.59 -16.17 4.06
N VAL A 234 -19.26 -17.27 4.41
CA VAL A 234 -18.62 -18.49 4.92
C VAL A 234 -17.68 -19.09 3.86
N PHE A 235 -18.15 -19.23 2.62
CA PHE A 235 -17.34 -19.77 1.52
C PHE A 235 -16.08 -18.91 1.26
N SER A 236 -16.25 -17.59 1.23
CA SER A 236 -15.14 -16.66 1.03
C SER A 236 -14.14 -16.70 2.19
N PHE A 237 -14.65 -16.78 3.42
CA PHE A 237 -13.84 -16.82 4.64
C PHE A 237 -12.99 -18.08 4.75
N ILE A 238 -13.54 -19.25 4.39
CA ILE A 238 -12.76 -20.50 4.33
C ILE A 238 -11.63 -20.37 3.30
N GLY A 239 -11.95 -19.86 2.10
CA GLY A 239 -10.95 -19.64 1.06
C GLY A 239 -9.85 -18.64 1.48
N TRP A 240 -10.23 -17.57 2.17
CA TRP A 240 -9.29 -16.60 2.73
C TRP A 240 -8.37 -17.23 3.77
N GLY A 241 -8.93 -18.02 4.70
CA GLY A 241 -8.16 -18.71 5.73
C GLY A 241 -7.12 -19.65 5.12
N PHE A 242 -7.51 -20.46 4.12
CA PHE A 242 -6.60 -21.35 3.40
C PHE A 242 -5.44 -20.58 2.74
N ASN A 243 -5.75 -19.50 2.00
CA ASN A 243 -4.73 -18.68 1.34
C ASN A 243 -3.85 -17.91 2.36
N ALA A 244 -4.42 -17.47 3.50
CA ALA A 244 -3.65 -16.81 4.55
C ALA A 244 -2.62 -17.76 5.19
N VAL A 245 -2.95 -19.04 5.37
CA VAL A 245 -2.01 -20.07 5.84
C VAL A 245 -0.93 -20.33 4.78
N LYS A 246 -1.34 -20.56 3.51
CA LYS A 246 -0.39 -20.81 2.40
C LYS A 246 0.64 -19.69 2.22
N ARG A 247 0.26 -18.43 2.42
CA ARG A 247 1.21 -17.29 2.35
C ARG A 247 2.22 -17.27 3.50
N ARG A 248 1.97 -18.01 4.58
CA ARG A 248 2.84 -18.01 5.79
C ARG A 248 3.76 -19.24 5.88
N ILE A 249 3.46 -20.29 5.15
CA ILE A 249 4.29 -21.48 4.96
C ILE A 249 5.23 -21.26 3.78
#